data_81688ff16b838babbda9faeeff930e40
#
_entry.id   81688ff16b838babbda9faeeff930e40
#
_cell.length_a   1.000
_cell.length_b   1.000
_cell.length_c   1.000
_cell.angle_alpha   90.00
_cell.angle_beta   90.00
_cell.angle_gamma   90.00
#
_symmetry.space_group_name_H-M   'P 1'
#
loop_
_entity.id
_entity.type
_entity.pdbx_description
1 polymer ?
#
loop_
_entity_poly.entity_id
_entity_poly.type
_entity_poly.pdbx_seq_one_letter_code
_entity_poly.pdbx_strand_id
1 'polypeptide(L)'
;EPGGYANGPIDDIQLRSWGIQLVDGRMPGFAAIVGAARSNEAAVQIIRELQQRNILIFLSGNVNGRSIIHQLMEEGVEMGYDTYIVPFGTDTISAIYALGFATRSALTFGGMKGGQARGMLLYNKYRVFAFVLALGEVDDLKYATAAGAINYGFPVIADTVIPQILPTGVTQYEHVVSMPFDDIEGKDDAEKAKRLVQRCIEVRGVKIKITEVPIPVPYGSAFEGERVRRADMRVEFGGKKSRAFEYLKMSPLDEVEDGKIEVVGPGFEDVEVGGYMDMGIVVEVAGRKMQEDFEPVLERQIHYFINGASGIQHIGQRDIAWIRISKTAAEKGFTLEHFGKILHARFHADFGAIVDKVQVTIVTEPELYAQWLEKARAAYDFRNKRLAEMIDESVDTFYSCTLCQSFAPNHVCVVSPERLGLCGAYNWLDCKASYQINPTGPNQPIVKGTCLDPVKGYFTGVNEYAKQASHGTVEQVAMYSIMENPMTACGCFECIMMLIPEANGVMVVSREDPSMTPTGMTFSTLAGMCGGGVQTPGVMGIGKYYLTSKKFISADGGFKRVVWMSSFLKESLAEELKAVCEREGDPDLLDKIADERVATTVEELLPFLEEKGHPALTMPPMF
;
A
#
# COMPACT_ATOMS: atom_id res chain seq x y z
N GLU A 1 -21.72 10.21 6.21
CA GLU A 1 -21.05 11.47 6.53
C GLU A 1 -19.59 11.19 6.82
N PRO A 2 -18.66 11.92 6.23
CA PRO A 2 -17.26 11.73 6.50
C PRO A 2 -16.97 12.13 7.93
N GLY A 3 -16.83 11.13 8.80
CA GLY A 3 -16.34 11.30 10.15
C GLY A 3 -17.05 12.29 11.06
N GLY A 4 -18.28 12.66 10.76
CA GLY A 4 -19.04 13.61 11.57
C GLY A 4 -18.69 15.09 11.38
N TYR A 5 -17.92 15.42 10.35
CA TYR A 5 -17.47 16.81 10.10
C TYR A 5 -18.43 17.66 9.31
N ALA A 6 -19.42 17.06 8.68
CA ALA A 6 -20.31 17.77 7.79
C ALA A 6 -21.13 18.87 8.47
N ASN A 7 -21.19 18.90 9.78
CA ASN A 7 -22.13 19.73 10.53
C ASN A 7 -21.49 20.66 11.57
N GLY A 8 -20.17 20.86 11.54
CA GLY A 8 -19.53 21.76 12.50
C GLY A 8 -18.09 22.11 12.16
N PRO A 9 -17.51 23.11 12.80
CA PRO A 9 -16.12 23.46 12.62
C PRO A 9 -15.24 22.29 13.07
N ILE A 10 -14.25 21.97 12.28
CA ILE A 10 -13.19 21.03 12.66
C ILE A 10 -12.28 21.78 13.63
N ASP A 11 -12.18 21.29 14.84
CA ASP A 11 -11.26 21.83 15.83
C ASP A 11 -10.03 20.93 16.02
N ASP A 12 -9.05 21.41 16.77
CA ASP A 12 -7.84 20.66 17.06
C ASP A 12 -8.09 19.44 17.92
N ILE A 13 -9.14 19.45 18.74
CA ILE A 13 -9.56 18.31 19.58
C ILE A 13 -10.08 17.19 18.71
N GLN A 14 -10.92 17.52 17.72
CA GLN A 14 -11.41 16.54 16.77
C GLN A 14 -10.26 15.95 15.96
N LEU A 15 -9.37 16.78 15.47
CA LEU A 15 -8.22 16.33 14.71
C LEU A 15 -7.30 15.44 15.56
N ARG A 16 -7.02 15.81 16.81
CA ARG A 16 -6.24 14.98 17.75
C ARG A 16 -6.97 13.68 18.12
N SER A 17 -8.28 13.70 18.23
CA SER A 17 -9.06 12.49 18.48
C SER A 17 -8.91 11.46 17.37
N TRP A 18 -8.52 11.89 16.17
CA TRP A 18 -8.14 11.03 15.06
C TRP A 18 -6.71 10.51 15.20
N GLY A 19 -6.03 10.91 16.27
CA GLY A 19 -4.73 10.41 16.70
C GLY A 19 -3.63 10.65 15.67
N ILE A 20 -3.72 11.73 14.93
CA ILE A 20 -2.59 12.20 14.13
C ILE A 20 -1.55 12.71 15.12
N GLN A 21 -0.47 11.97 15.29
CA GLN A 21 0.62 12.38 16.14
C GLN A 21 1.55 13.31 15.38
N LEU A 22 1.93 14.40 16.04
CA LEU A 22 2.94 15.31 15.54
C LEU A 22 4.31 14.72 15.86
N VAL A 23 5.18 14.60 14.88
CA VAL A 23 6.60 14.35 15.11
C VAL A 23 7.23 15.69 15.48
N ASP A 24 7.71 15.83 16.71
CA ASP A 24 8.22 17.09 17.26
C ASP A 24 7.24 18.27 17.16
N GLY A 25 5.94 17.98 17.29
CA GLY A 25 4.88 18.97 17.14
C GLY A 25 4.63 19.41 15.69
N ARG A 26 5.25 18.77 14.69
CA ARG A 26 5.14 19.15 13.28
C ARG A 26 4.96 17.91 12.40
N MET A 27 4.07 18.02 11.42
CA MET A 27 4.04 17.07 10.31
C MET A 27 4.87 17.65 9.16
N PRO A 28 5.96 17.01 8.77
CA PRO A 28 6.72 17.48 7.62
C PRO A 28 5.86 17.37 6.36
N GLY A 29 5.85 18.42 5.57
CA GLY A 29 5.35 18.36 4.22
C GLY A 29 3.88 18.68 4.00
N PHE A 30 3.21 19.33 4.93
CA PHE A 30 1.83 19.76 4.71
C PHE A 30 1.67 21.27 4.76
N ALA A 31 0.77 21.80 3.95
CA ALA A 31 0.39 23.20 3.96
C ALA A 31 -1.13 23.36 3.84
N ALA A 32 -1.67 24.37 4.49
CA ALA A 32 -3.04 24.79 4.28
C ALA A 32 -3.06 26.11 3.52
N ILE A 33 -3.88 26.19 2.48
CA ILE A 33 -4.17 27.42 1.75
C ILE A 33 -5.61 27.80 2.06
N VAL A 34 -5.79 28.97 2.63
CA VAL A 34 -7.10 29.46 3.07
C VAL A 34 -7.39 30.76 2.35
N GLY A 35 -8.46 30.79 1.58
CA GLY A 35 -8.93 31.98 0.88
C GLY A 35 -8.04 32.48 -0.26
N ALA A 36 -6.93 31.78 -0.58
CA ALA A 36 -5.94 32.23 -1.56
C ALA A 36 -6.45 32.22 -3.01
N ALA A 37 -7.57 31.58 -3.27
CA ALA A 37 -8.14 31.48 -4.60
C ALA A 37 -9.47 32.26 -4.66
N ARG A 38 -9.41 33.51 -5.07
CA ARG A 38 -10.60 34.36 -5.28
C ARG A 38 -11.34 34.03 -6.56
N SER A 39 -10.68 33.35 -7.48
CA SER A 39 -11.25 32.90 -8.75
C SER A 39 -10.92 31.44 -9.01
N ASN A 40 -11.67 30.79 -9.89
CA ASN A 40 -11.37 29.45 -10.34
C ASN A 40 -9.99 29.38 -11.02
N GLU A 41 -9.64 30.41 -11.78
CA GLU A 41 -8.36 30.54 -12.48
C GLU A 41 -7.18 30.53 -11.49
N ALA A 42 -7.28 31.32 -10.41
CA ALA A 42 -6.25 31.33 -9.36
C ALA A 42 -6.14 29.97 -8.67
N ALA A 43 -7.26 29.32 -8.36
CA ALA A 43 -7.29 27.98 -7.77
C ALA A 43 -6.62 26.94 -8.69
N VAL A 44 -6.93 26.96 -9.98
CA VAL A 44 -6.34 26.08 -10.99
C VAL A 44 -4.83 26.26 -11.06
N GLN A 45 -4.33 27.49 -11.07
CA GLN A 45 -2.89 27.73 -11.11
C GLN A 45 -2.17 27.26 -9.84
N ILE A 46 -2.77 27.48 -8.67
CA ILE A 46 -2.23 26.97 -7.41
C ILE A 46 -2.14 25.43 -7.43
N ILE A 47 -3.20 24.77 -7.86
CA ILE A 47 -3.22 23.29 -7.97
C ILE A 47 -2.14 22.78 -8.92
N ARG A 48 -1.99 23.39 -10.09
CA ARG A 48 -0.93 23.02 -11.04
C ARG A 48 0.46 23.15 -10.45
N GLU A 49 0.72 24.26 -9.77
CA GLU A 49 2.03 24.52 -9.19
C GLU A 49 2.36 23.52 -8.07
N LEU A 50 1.36 23.11 -7.29
CA LEU A 50 1.50 22.11 -6.25
C LEU A 50 1.69 20.70 -6.83
N GLN A 51 0.96 20.35 -7.88
CA GLN A 51 1.11 19.06 -8.55
C GLN A 51 2.49 18.87 -9.17
N GLN A 52 3.04 19.89 -9.81
CA GLN A 52 4.39 19.84 -10.37
C GLN A 52 5.46 19.54 -9.32
N ARG A 53 5.16 19.79 -8.05
CA ARG A 53 6.05 19.53 -6.91
C ARG A 53 5.70 18.27 -6.13
N ASN A 54 4.80 17.45 -6.65
CA ASN A 54 4.29 16.26 -5.95
C ASN A 54 3.77 16.59 -4.55
N ILE A 55 2.98 17.65 -4.45
CA ILE A 55 2.42 18.12 -3.19
C ILE A 55 0.97 17.65 -3.08
N LEU A 56 0.66 17.01 -1.97
CA LEU A 56 -0.68 16.55 -1.64
C LEU A 56 -1.59 17.75 -1.36
N ILE A 57 -2.75 17.80 -2.02
CA ILE A 57 -3.67 18.92 -1.94
C ILE A 57 -4.97 18.49 -1.25
N PHE A 58 -5.35 19.22 -0.23
CA PHE A 58 -6.67 19.10 0.38
C PHE A 58 -7.51 20.29 -0.06
N LEU A 59 -8.58 20.03 -0.80
CA LEU A 59 -9.54 21.07 -1.17
C LEU A 59 -10.63 21.16 -0.11
N SER A 60 -10.81 22.33 0.43
CA SER A 60 -11.85 22.63 1.41
C SER A 60 -12.52 23.94 1.06
N GLY A 61 -13.85 23.99 1.09
CA GLY A 61 -14.58 25.23 0.91
C GLY A 61 -15.89 25.12 0.13
N ASN A 62 -16.53 26.26 -0.03
CA ASN A 62 -17.84 26.42 -0.65
C ASN A 62 -17.77 26.90 -2.11
N VAL A 63 -16.62 26.81 -2.76
CA VAL A 63 -16.49 27.16 -4.17
C VAL A 63 -16.94 26.00 -5.06
N ASN A 64 -17.26 26.34 -6.29
CA ASN A 64 -17.67 25.35 -7.28
C ASN A 64 -16.47 24.49 -7.71
N GLY A 65 -16.12 23.52 -6.87
CA GLY A 65 -15.03 22.59 -7.14
C GLY A 65 -15.21 21.80 -8.44
N ARG A 66 -16.46 21.62 -8.88
CA ARG A 66 -16.77 20.98 -10.17
C ARG A 66 -16.25 21.82 -11.34
N SER A 67 -16.42 23.15 -11.28
CA SER A 67 -15.90 24.06 -12.31
C SER A 67 -14.39 24.03 -12.38
N ILE A 68 -13.71 24.03 -11.23
CA ILE A 68 -12.24 23.94 -11.15
C ILE A 68 -11.74 22.63 -11.79
N ILE A 69 -12.37 21.51 -11.46
CA ILE A 69 -11.98 20.20 -12.01
C ILE A 69 -12.20 20.15 -13.52
N HIS A 70 -13.33 20.63 -14.00
CA HIS A 70 -13.59 20.71 -15.44
C HIS A 70 -12.54 21.51 -16.17
N GLN A 71 -12.17 22.67 -15.64
CA GLN A 71 -11.14 23.51 -16.24
C GLN A 71 -9.78 22.82 -16.25
N LEU A 72 -9.38 22.16 -15.16
CA LEU A 72 -8.12 21.38 -15.11
C LEU A 72 -8.10 20.27 -16.16
N MET A 73 -9.23 19.58 -16.35
CA MET A 73 -9.35 18.52 -17.36
C MET A 73 -9.30 19.06 -18.79
N GLU A 74 -10.01 20.13 -19.09
CA GLU A 74 -10.00 20.79 -20.40
C GLU A 74 -8.60 21.27 -20.78
N GLU A 75 -7.81 21.63 -19.80
CA GLU A 75 -6.42 22.05 -20.00
C GLU A 75 -5.40 20.88 -19.99
N GLY A 76 -5.90 19.63 -19.92
CA GLY A 76 -5.07 18.43 -19.97
C GLY A 76 -4.23 18.21 -18.71
N VAL A 77 -4.61 18.80 -17.58
CA VAL A 77 -3.95 18.55 -16.31
C VAL A 77 -4.41 17.21 -15.75
N GLU A 78 -3.51 16.25 -15.69
CA GLU A 78 -3.76 14.98 -15.03
C GLU A 78 -3.73 15.20 -13.51
N MET A 79 -4.89 15.04 -12.88
CA MET A 79 -5.01 15.07 -11.41
C MET A 79 -4.65 13.69 -10.88
N GLY A 80 -3.52 13.56 -10.20
CA GLY A 80 -3.08 12.31 -9.60
C GLY A 80 -3.68 12.06 -8.21
N TYR A 81 -3.18 11.03 -7.54
CA TYR A 81 -3.57 10.65 -6.16
C TYR A 81 -3.19 11.69 -5.09
N ASP A 82 -2.42 12.72 -5.44
CA ASP A 82 -1.99 13.77 -4.53
C ASP A 82 -3.10 14.75 -4.18
N THR A 83 -4.24 14.64 -4.85
CA THR A 83 -5.37 15.54 -4.59
C THR A 83 -6.38 14.86 -3.69
N TYR A 84 -6.41 15.27 -2.43
CA TYR A 84 -7.43 14.86 -1.48
C TYR A 84 -8.48 15.96 -1.38
N ILE A 85 -9.73 15.57 -1.52
CA ILE A 85 -10.84 16.49 -1.38
C ILE A 85 -11.52 16.23 -0.06
N VAL A 86 -11.46 17.21 0.82
CA VAL A 86 -12.19 17.20 2.09
C VAL A 86 -13.54 17.87 1.83
N PRO A 87 -14.66 17.16 1.96
CA PRO A 87 -15.97 17.68 1.59
C PRO A 87 -16.54 18.56 2.68
N PHE A 88 -16.27 19.84 2.62
CA PHE A 88 -16.84 20.85 3.50
C PHE A 88 -17.90 21.68 2.76
N GLY A 89 -18.81 21.05 2.07
CA GLY A 89 -19.91 21.70 1.38
C GLY A 89 -20.48 20.86 0.25
N THR A 90 -21.67 21.18 -0.22
CA THR A 90 -22.38 20.42 -1.26
C THR A 90 -21.65 20.41 -2.60
N ASP A 91 -21.00 21.51 -2.96
CA ASP A 91 -20.24 21.61 -4.20
C ASP A 91 -18.98 20.78 -4.16
N THR A 92 -18.36 20.65 -2.99
CA THR A 92 -17.18 19.81 -2.80
C THR A 92 -17.52 18.34 -2.99
N ILE A 93 -18.70 17.88 -2.54
CA ILE A 93 -19.16 16.50 -2.77
C ILE A 93 -19.31 16.23 -4.27
N SER A 94 -19.90 17.17 -5.00
CA SER A 94 -20.04 17.04 -6.47
C SER A 94 -18.68 17.00 -7.17
N ALA A 95 -17.72 17.79 -6.68
CA ALA A 95 -16.34 17.78 -7.17
C ALA A 95 -15.64 16.45 -6.93
N ILE A 96 -15.85 15.82 -5.78
CA ILE A 96 -15.31 14.48 -5.46
C ILE A 96 -15.79 13.44 -6.47
N TYR A 97 -17.09 13.42 -6.77
CA TYR A 97 -17.63 12.49 -7.76
C TYR A 97 -17.06 12.76 -9.15
N ALA A 98 -17.01 14.01 -9.57
CA ALA A 98 -16.46 14.38 -10.87
C ALA A 98 -14.97 13.97 -10.99
N LEU A 99 -14.18 14.23 -9.97
CA LEU A 99 -12.77 13.88 -9.90
C LEU A 99 -12.58 12.36 -9.93
N GLY A 100 -13.31 11.61 -9.13
CA GLY A 100 -13.22 10.14 -9.09
C GLY A 100 -13.55 9.49 -10.43
N PHE A 101 -14.48 10.06 -11.18
CA PHE A 101 -14.81 9.60 -12.53
C PHE A 101 -13.76 10.00 -13.58
N ALA A 102 -13.22 11.18 -13.46
CA ALA A 102 -12.39 11.78 -14.50
C ALA A 102 -10.91 11.34 -14.40
N THR A 103 -10.37 11.28 -13.18
CA THR A 103 -8.93 11.08 -12.97
C THR A 103 -8.57 9.67 -12.50
N ARG A 104 -9.55 8.88 -12.08
CA ARG A 104 -9.38 7.51 -11.51
C ARG A 104 -8.47 7.43 -10.28
N SER A 105 -8.01 8.55 -9.81
CA SER A 105 -6.91 8.65 -8.86
C SER A 105 -7.19 9.56 -7.66
N ALA A 106 -8.39 10.14 -7.56
CA ALA A 106 -8.73 10.91 -6.40
C ALA A 106 -9.13 10.00 -5.25
N LEU A 107 -8.37 10.09 -4.19
CA LEU A 107 -8.77 9.56 -2.91
C LEU A 107 -9.67 10.59 -2.24
N THR A 108 -10.89 10.21 -1.93
CA THR A 108 -11.83 11.10 -1.28
C THR A 108 -11.98 10.72 0.18
N PHE A 109 -12.00 11.71 1.07
CA PHE A 109 -12.44 11.50 2.43
C PHE A 109 -13.97 11.41 2.54
N GLY A 110 -14.66 11.71 1.46
CA GLY A 110 -16.12 11.61 1.36
C GLY A 110 -16.59 10.19 1.66
N GLY A 111 -17.44 10.03 2.67
CA GLY A 111 -17.91 8.72 3.12
C GLY A 111 -16.94 7.96 4.04
N MET A 112 -15.72 8.44 4.25
CA MET A 112 -14.80 7.84 5.20
C MET A 112 -15.18 8.20 6.64
N LYS A 113 -15.12 7.22 7.53
CA LYS A 113 -15.13 7.50 8.97
C LYS A 113 -13.81 8.15 9.38
N GLY A 114 -13.78 8.90 10.48
CA GLY A 114 -12.59 9.62 10.94
C GLY A 114 -11.33 8.76 11.05
N GLY A 115 -11.50 7.49 11.46
CA GLY A 115 -10.41 6.54 11.50
C GLY A 115 -9.81 6.22 10.13
N GLN A 116 -10.62 6.16 9.09
CA GLN A 116 -10.17 5.91 7.72
C GLN A 116 -9.41 7.12 7.16
N ALA A 117 -9.94 8.32 7.38
CA ALA A 117 -9.26 9.56 7.00
C ALA A 117 -7.89 9.68 7.69
N ARG A 118 -7.81 9.32 8.98
CA ARG A 118 -6.55 9.26 9.72
C ARG A 118 -5.56 8.28 9.10
N GLY A 119 -5.99 7.05 8.78
CA GLY A 119 -5.15 6.06 8.14
C GLY A 119 -4.53 6.59 6.85
N MET A 120 -5.34 7.24 6.02
CA MET A 120 -4.90 7.91 4.80
C MET A 120 -3.86 8.99 5.05
N LEU A 121 -4.08 9.87 6.02
CA LEU A 121 -3.14 10.91 6.39
C LEU A 121 -1.83 10.32 6.94
N LEU A 122 -1.91 9.33 7.81
CA LEU A 122 -0.74 8.65 8.37
C LEU A 122 0.09 7.93 7.30
N TYR A 123 -0.57 7.29 6.35
CA TYR A 123 0.10 6.61 5.25
C TYR A 123 0.90 7.59 4.38
N ASN A 124 0.31 8.75 4.08
CA ASN A 124 0.93 9.73 3.20
C ASN A 124 1.88 10.70 3.90
N LYS A 125 1.88 10.77 5.24
CA LYS A 125 2.67 11.76 6.00
C LYS A 125 4.18 11.74 5.72
N TYR A 126 4.72 10.61 5.27
CA TYR A 126 6.15 10.44 4.95
C TYR A 126 6.46 10.53 3.45
N ARG A 127 5.43 10.58 2.61
CA ARG A 127 5.60 10.48 1.17
C ARG A 127 5.45 11.80 0.46
N VAL A 128 4.56 12.65 0.96
CA VAL A 128 4.08 13.79 0.20
C VAL A 128 3.92 14.99 1.08
N PHE A 129 4.19 16.17 0.52
CA PHE A 129 3.77 17.43 1.10
C PHE A 129 2.29 17.63 0.81
N ALA A 130 1.49 17.86 1.85
CA ALA A 130 0.08 18.12 1.70
C ALA A 130 -0.23 19.62 1.87
N PHE A 131 -1.09 20.13 1.01
CA PHE A 131 -1.67 21.45 1.15
C PHE A 131 -3.17 21.32 1.39
N VAL A 132 -3.67 22.05 2.36
CA VAL A 132 -5.10 22.23 2.55
C VAL A 132 -5.47 23.54 1.86
N LEU A 133 -6.28 23.43 0.82
CA LEU A 133 -6.75 24.57 0.05
C LEU A 133 -8.19 24.88 0.47
N ALA A 134 -8.40 25.99 1.15
CA ALA A 134 -9.72 26.54 1.43
C ALA A 134 -10.03 27.62 0.40
N LEU A 135 -11.06 27.41 -0.38
CA LEU A 135 -11.40 28.26 -1.53
C LEU A 135 -12.52 29.24 -1.20
N GLY A 136 -12.51 30.40 -1.88
CA GLY A 136 -13.51 31.46 -1.74
C GLY A 136 -13.48 32.21 -0.41
N GLU A 137 -14.60 32.73 0.06
CA GLU A 137 -14.68 33.45 1.32
C GLU A 137 -14.28 32.60 2.52
N VAL A 138 -13.56 33.18 3.45
CA VAL A 138 -13.10 32.51 4.67
C VAL A 138 -14.18 32.59 5.73
N ASP A 139 -14.92 31.54 5.89
CA ASP A 139 -15.90 31.32 6.95
C ASP A 139 -15.34 30.55 8.14
N ASP A 140 -16.13 30.31 9.16
CA ASP A 140 -15.70 29.60 10.37
C ASP A 140 -15.21 28.18 10.07
N LEU A 141 -15.77 27.50 9.07
CA LEU A 141 -15.36 26.14 8.68
C LEU A 141 -13.98 26.13 8.03
N LYS A 142 -13.68 27.12 7.18
CA LYS A 142 -12.36 27.29 6.58
C LYS A 142 -11.31 27.69 7.61
N TYR A 143 -11.67 28.58 8.55
CA TYR A 143 -10.82 28.88 9.70
C TYR A 143 -10.56 27.63 10.54
N ALA A 144 -11.57 26.81 10.81
CA ALA A 144 -11.41 25.55 11.53
C ALA A 144 -10.49 24.57 10.78
N THR A 145 -10.60 24.50 9.46
CA THR A 145 -9.71 23.71 8.61
C THR A 145 -8.26 24.20 8.71
N ALA A 146 -8.05 25.51 8.64
CA ALA A 146 -6.74 26.13 8.81
C ALA A 146 -6.17 25.88 10.22
N ALA A 147 -6.99 26.03 11.25
CA ALA A 147 -6.60 25.74 12.63
C ALA A 147 -6.17 24.28 12.81
N GLY A 148 -6.94 23.37 12.27
CA GLY A 148 -6.58 21.96 12.24
C GLY A 148 -5.25 21.70 11.55
N ALA A 149 -5.04 22.27 10.37
CA ALA A 149 -3.80 22.16 9.62
C ALA A 149 -2.60 22.74 10.41
N ILE A 150 -2.77 23.89 11.05
CA ILE A 150 -1.74 24.51 11.89
C ILE A 150 -1.35 23.59 13.04
N ASN A 151 -2.32 23.02 13.73
CA ASN A 151 -2.06 22.09 14.84
C ASN A 151 -1.30 20.84 14.42
N TYR A 152 -1.41 20.44 13.15
CA TYR A 152 -0.61 19.37 12.58
C TYR A 152 0.73 19.84 11.99
N GLY A 153 1.03 21.12 12.16
CA GLY A 153 2.24 21.72 11.63
C GLY A 153 2.21 21.92 10.11
N PHE A 154 1.03 21.94 9.49
CA PHE A 154 0.89 22.36 8.11
C PHE A 154 1.18 23.84 7.97
N PRO A 155 2.00 24.28 7.01
CA PRO A 155 2.04 25.67 6.65
C PRO A 155 0.66 26.10 6.13
N VAL A 156 0.20 27.26 6.54
CA VAL A 156 -1.07 27.83 6.08
C VAL A 156 -0.78 29.03 5.21
N ILE A 157 -1.35 29.05 4.03
CA ILE A 157 -1.33 30.21 3.12
C ILE A 157 -2.76 30.73 3.00
N ALA A 158 -2.92 32.02 3.19
CA ALA A 158 -4.20 32.68 3.08
C ALA A 158 -4.08 33.99 2.28
N ASP A 159 -5.11 34.30 1.52
CA ASP A 159 -5.24 35.60 0.82
C ASP A 159 -5.78 36.72 1.71
N THR A 160 -6.04 36.42 2.96
CA THR A 160 -6.43 37.39 3.98
C THR A 160 -5.62 37.19 5.25
N VAL A 161 -5.56 38.21 6.11
CA VAL A 161 -4.93 38.05 7.42
C VAL A 161 -5.78 37.11 8.27
N ILE A 162 -5.21 35.95 8.63
CA ILE A 162 -5.86 35.03 9.55
C ILE A 162 -5.73 35.58 10.96
N PRO A 163 -6.82 35.70 11.74
CA PRO A 163 -6.78 36.17 13.11
C PRO A 163 -5.82 35.33 13.97
N GLN A 164 -5.15 35.98 14.92
CA GLN A 164 -4.23 35.28 15.83
C GLN A 164 -4.94 34.24 16.71
N ILE A 165 -6.20 34.50 17.02
CA ILE A 165 -7.10 33.52 17.63
C ILE A 165 -8.21 33.26 16.62
N LEU A 166 -8.29 32.05 16.13
CA LEU A 166 -9.31 31.63 15.19
C LEU A 166 -10.68 31.50 15.86
N PRO A 167 -11.81 31.61 15.13
CA PRO A 167 -13.15 31.48 15.68
C PRO A 167 -13.37 30.18 16.50
N THR A 168 -12.59 29.13 16.21
CA THR A 168 -12.55 27.86 16.96
C THR A 168 -11.82 27.95 18.31
N GLY A 169 -11.22 29.10 18.66
CA GLY A 169 -10.40 29.29 19.85
C GLY A 169 -8.97 28.75 19.72
N VAL A 170 -8.58 28.28 18.54
CA VAL A 170 -7.23 27.76 18.30
C VAL A 170 -6.27 28.93 18.02
N THR A 171 -5.14 28.93 18.72
CA THR A 171 -4.10 29.94 18.55
C THR A 171 -3.34 29.73 17.24
N GLN A 172 -3.11 30.80 16.51
CA GLN A 172 -2.29 30.80 15.31
C GLN A 172 -0.80 30.61 15.64
N TYR A 173 -0.14 29.74 14.92
CA TYR A 173 1.29 29.48 15.07
C TYR A 173 2.13 30.24 14.02
N GLU A 174 3.46 30.28 14.24
CA GLU A 174 4.44 31.00 13.41
C GLU A 174 4.51 30.57 11.93
N HIS A 175 3.85 29.48 11.56
CA HIS A 175 3.90 28.93 10.20
C HIS A 175 2.82 29.50 9.27
N VAL A 176 2.03 30.43 9.75
CA VAL A 176 0.98 31.05 8.93
C VAL A 176 1.60 32.11 8.05
N VAL A 177 1.44 31.92 6.77
CA VAL A 177 1.73 32.94 5.77
C VAL A 177 0.41 33.55 5.32
N SER A 178 0.06 34.71 5.90
CA SER A 178 -1.08 35.47 5.46
C SER A 178 -0.58 36.51 4.45
N MET A 179 -0.93 36.30 3.20
CA MET A 179 -0.53 37.19 2.12
C MET A 179 -1.70 37.29 1.15
N PRO A 180 -2.32 38.49 1.04
CA PRO A 180 -3.36 38.73 0.05
C PRO A 180 -2.83 38.37 -1.34
N PHE A 181 -3.61 37.65 -2.12
CA PHE A 181 -3.18 37.20 -3.45
C PHE A 181 -2.86 38.40 -4.36
N ASP A 182 -3.58 39.50 -4.20
CA ASP A 182 -3.37 40.72 -4.95
C ASP A 182 -2.04 41.42 -4.63
N ASP A 183 -1.51 41.22 -3.42
CA ASP A 183 -0.23 41.79 -2.99
C ASP A 183 0.97 40.95 -3.43
N ILE A 184 0.73 39.78 -3.99
CA ILE A 184 1.79 38.92 -4.51
C ILE A 184 2.26 39.49 -5.84
N GLU A 185 3.53 39.84 -5.92
CA GLU A 185 4.13 40.26 -7.18
C GLU A 185 4.10 39.12 -8.22
N GLY A 186 3.66 39.41 -9.43
CA GLY A 186 3.61 38.47 -10.53
C GLY A 186 2.91 39.08 -11.74
N LYS A 187 3.30 38.65 -12.92
CA LYS A 187 2.74 39.11 -14.20
C LYS A 187 1.33 38.61 -14.43
N ASP A 188 1.08 37.42 -13.92
CA ASP A 188 -0.17 36.68 -14.05
C ASP A 188 -0.40 35.78 -12.83
N ASP A 189 -1.55 35.14 -12.78
CA ASP A 189 -1.94 34.25 -11.67
C ASP A 189 -1.02 33.04 -11.52
N ALA A 190 -0.42 32.56 -12.61
CA ALA A 190 0.51 31.44 -12.56
C ALA A 190 1.82 31.83 -11.84
N GLU A 191 2.36 33.01 -12.15
CA GLU A 191 3.56 33.50 -11.47
C GLU A 191 3.28 33.83 -9.99
N LYS A 192 2.12 34.41 -9.70
CA LYS A 192 1.66 34.65 -8.32
C LYS A 192 1.51 33.35 -7.55
N ALA A 193 0.87 32.34 -8.11
CA ALA A 193 0.71 31.01 -7.52
C ALA A 193 2.06 30.37 -7.21
N LYS A 194 3.02 30.46 -8.14
CA LYS A 194 4.38 29.97 -7.95
C LYS A 194 5.07 30.63 -6.77
N ARG A 195 5.00 31.96 -6.68
CA ARG A 195 5.60 32.70 -5.57
C ARG A 195 4.95 32.39 -4.23
N LEU A 196 3.62 32.23 -4.22
CA LEU A 196 2.87 31.85 -3.02
C LEU A 196 3.33 30.48 -2.49
N VAL A 197 3.42 29.49 -3.37
CA VAL A 197 3.90 28.14 -3.02
C VAL A 197 5.36 28.21 -2.54
N GLN A 198 6.21 28.94 -3.25
CA GLN A 198 7.61 29.08 -2.86
C GLN A 198 7.75 29.73 -1.48
N ARG A 199 6.95 30.76 -1.20
CA ARG A 199 6.96 31.40 0.11
C ARG A 199 6.49 30.48 1.23
N CYS A 200 5.49 29.65 0.97
CA CYS A 200 5.06 28.62 1.91
C CYS A 200 6.19 27.65 2.27
N ILE A 201 6.93 27.20 1.26
CA ILE A 201 8.07 26.29 1.43
C ILE A 201 9.17 26.95 2.27
N GLU A 202 9.50 28.21 1.99
CA GLU A 202 10.52 28.98 2.71
C GLU A 202 10.14 29.17 4.20
N VAL A 203 8.92 29.57 4.47
CA VAL A 203 8.43 29.78 5.85
C VAL A 203 8.42 28.48 6.63
N ARG A 204 8.06 27.37 5.98
CA ARG A 204 8.10 26.06 6.60
C ARG A 204 9.53 25.56 6.88
N GLY A 205 10.52 26.12 6.19
CA GLY A 205 11.90 25.66 6.27
C GLY A 205 12.11 24.24 5.74
N VAL A 206 11.19 23.76 4.90
CA VAL A 206 11.27 22.44 4.31
C VAL A 206 12.10 22.51 3.04
N LYS A 207 13.19 21.77 3.00
CA LYS A 207 13.91 21.54 1.76
C LYS A 207 13.18 20.46 0.98
N ILE A 208 12.35 20.86 0.03
CA ILE A 208 11.76 19.92 -0.92
C ILE A 208 12.86 19.50 -1.89
N LYS A 209 13.33 18.28 -1.75
CA LYS A 209 14.15 17.64 -2.76
C LYS A 209 13.20 16.97 -3.75
N ILE A 210 12.93 17.64 -4.86
CA ILE A 210 12.23 17.01 -5.98
C ILE A 210 13.23 16.06 -6.62
N THR A 211 12.89 14.79 -6.63
CA THR A 211 13.66 13.80 -7.39
C THR A 211 13.22 13.89 -8.84
N GLU A 212 14.10 14.43 -9.69
CA GLU A 212 13.87 14.40 -11.12
C GLU A 212 14.05 12.96 -11.62
N VAL A 213 12.99 12.42 -12.19
CA VAL A 213 12.99 11.10 -12.83
C VAL A 213 12.93 11.32 -14.33
N PRO A 214 13.97 10.94 -15.11
CA PRO A 214 14.07 11.29 -16.53
C PRO A 214 13.23 10.34 -17.41
N ILE A 215 11.90 10.50 -17.33
CA ILE A 215 10.91 9.72 -18.09
C ILE A 215 9.93 10.66 -18.81
N PRO A 216 9.29 10.21 -19.90
CA PRO A 216 8.43 11.06 -20.72
C PRO A 216 7.01 11.25 -20.18
N VAL A 217 6.67 10.62 -19.07
CA VAL A 217 5.37 10.75 -18.41
C VAL A 217 5.54 11.46 -17.05
N PRO A 218 4.49 12.10 -16.52
CA PRO A 218 4.54 12.67 -15.17
C PRO A 218 4.94 11.61 -14.15
N TYR A 219 5.70 12.03 -13.13
CA TYR A 219 6.15 11.16 -12.06
C TYR A 219 5.85 11.76 -10.69
N GLY A 220 5.26 10.95 -9.80
CA GLY A 220 4.98 11.35 -8.42
C GLY A 220 4.19 10.27 -7.69
N SER A 221 4.08 10.39 -6.37
CA SER A 221 3.24 9.53 -5.55
C SER A 221 1.75 9.60 -5.92
N ALA A 222 1.36 10.64 -6.65
CA ALA A 222 0.04 10.85 -7.21
C ALA A 222 -0.50 9.66 -8.01
N PHE A 223 0.37 8.97 -8.68
CA PHE A 223 0.02 7.89 -9.62
C PHE A 223 0.11 6.51 -8.96
N GLU A 224 0.50 6.45 -7.71
CA GLU A 224 0.60 5.18 -7.00
C GLU A 224 -0.76 4.46 -6.92
N GLY A 225 -0.81 3.25 -7.45
CA GLY A 225 -2.03 2.46 -7.53
C GLY A 225 -2.95 2.82 -8.70
N GLU A 226 -2.50 3.62 -9.66
CA GLU A 226 -3.23 3.88 -10.90
C GLU A 226 -3.61 2.55 -11.57
N ARG A 227 -4.87 2.45 -12.04
CA ARG A 227 -5.35 1.26 -12.72
C ARG A 227 -5.42 1.50 -14.21
N VAL A 228 -4.59 0.80 -14.96
CA VAL A 228 -4.68 0.74 -16.41
C VAL A 228 -5.70 -0.32 -16.80
N ARG A 229 -6.84 0.10 -17.36
CA ARG A 229 -7.87 -0.82 -17.84
C ARG A 229 -7.40 -1.59 -19.07
N ARG A 230 -7.97 -2.76 -19.30
CA ARG A 230 -7.63 -3.58 -20.46
C ARG A 230 -7.83 -2.86 -21.79
N ALA A 231 -8.86 -2.02 -21.89
CA ALA A 231 -9.13 -1.20 -23.08
C ALA A 231 -8.04 -0.13 -23.33
N ASP A 232 -7.42 0.35 -22.28
CA ASP A 232 -6.40 1.42 -22.30
C ASP A 232 -4.97 0.88 -22.31
N MET A 233 -4.81 -0.45 -22.26
CA MET A 233 -3.54 -1.15 -22.12
C MET A 233 -2.79 -1.22 -23.45
N ARG A 234 -1.51 -0.86 -23.45
CA ARG A 234 -0.58 -1.11 -24.56
C ARG A 234 -0.01 -2.52 -24.47
N VAL A 235 0.44 -2.91 -23.27
CA VAL A 235 1.07 -4.22 -23.00
C VAL A 235 0.86 -4.59 -21.53
N GLU A 236 0.85 -5.90 -21.25
CA GLU A 236 0.80 -6.47 -19.91
C GLU A 236 1.97 -7.43 -19.70
N PHE A 237 2.60 -7.32 -18.54
CA PHE A 237 3.64 -8.23 -18.03
C PHE A 237 3.12 -8.87 -16.75
N GLY A 238 3.27 -10.18 -16.62
CA GLY A 238 2.68 -10.91 -15.50
C GLY A 238 1.19 -11.17 -15.64
N GLY A 239 0.54 -11.58 -14.56
CA GLY A 239 -0.87 -11.95 -14.58
C GLY A 239 -1.12 -13.35 -15.18
N LYS A 240 -2.30 -13.52 -15.81
CA LYS A 240 -2.72 -14.86 -16.29
C LYS A 240 -2.10 -15.33 -17.61
N LYS A 241 -1.58 -14.41 -18.42
CA LYS A 241 -1.15 -14.70 -19.80
C LYS A 241 0.32 -14.47 -20.07
N SER A 242 1.02 -13.90 -19.13
CA SER A 242 2.45 -13.66 -19.15
C SER A 242 3.00 -13.74 -17.73
N ARG A 243 4.31 -13.67 -17.58
CA ARG A 243 4.98 -13.75 -16.30
C ARG A 243 5.82 -12.49 -16.09
N ALA A 244 5.94 -12.04 -14.82
CA ALA A 244 6.87 -11.00 -14.47
C ALA A 244 7.50 -11.29 -13.10
N PHE A 245 8.73 -10.83 -12.90
CA PHE A 245 9.38 -10.90 -11.60
C PHE A 245 10.24 -9.67 -11.35
N GLU A 246 10.51 -9.42 -10.08
CA GLU A 246 11.41 -8.38 -9.58
C GLU A 246 12.44 -9.02 -8.66
N TYR A 247 13.68 -8.72 -8.90
CA TYR A 247 14.78 -9.23 -8.10
C TYR A 247 15.80 -8.14 -7.82
N LEU A 248 16.14 -7.95 -6.55
CA LEU A 248 17.22 -7.06 -6.15
C LEU A 248 18.28 -7.86 -5.41
N LYS A 249 19.52 -7.69 -5.79
CA LYS A 249 20.68 -8.24 -5.10
C LYS A 249 21.71 -7.17 -4.79
N MET A 250 22.41 -7.37 -3.69
CA MET A 250 23.63 -6.65 -3.36
C MET A 250 24.80 -7.28 -4.13
N SER A 251 25.63 -6.45 -4.71
CA SER A 251 26.85 -6.88 -5.40
C SER A 251 28.04 -6.05 -4.90
N PRO A 252 29.30 -6.54 -5.07
CA PRO A 252 30.49 -5.76 -4.76
C PRO A 252 30.53 -4.43 -5.52
N LEU A 253 31.16 -3.42 -4.92
CA LEU A 253 31.22 -2.06 -5.49
C LEU A 253 31.89 -2.01 -6.88
N ASP A 254 32.84 -2.90 -7.14
CA ASP A 254 33.57 -3.00 -8.40
C ASP A 254 32.81 -3.76 -9.49
N GLU A 255 31.76 -4.51 -9.13
CA GLU A 255 30.93 -5.25 -10.07
C GLU A 255 29.69 -4.46 -10.54
N VAL A 256 29.32 -3.36 -9.84
CA VAL A 256 28.16 -2.55 -10.22
C VAL A 256 28.62 -1.28 -10.92
N GLU A 257 28.09 -1.05 -12.12
CA GLU A 257 28.27 0.17 -12.89
C GLU A 257 27.09 1.11 -12.65
N ASP A 258 27.35 2.22 -11.93
CA ASP A 258 26.28 3.15 -11.58
C ASP A 258 25.63 3.79 -12.80
N GLY A 259 24.31 3.74 -12.88
CA GLY A 259 23.53 4.29 -13.98
C GLY A 259 23.49 3.42 -15.23
N LYS A 260 24.10 2.24 -15.22
CA LYS A 260 23.94 1.29 -16.32
C LYS A 260 22.53 0.74 -16.34
N ILE A 261 21.84 0.96 -17.45
CA ILE A 261 20.49 0.44 -17.71
C ILE A 261 20.54 -0.36 -19.00
N GLU A 262 20.18 -1.62 -18.93
CA GLU A 262 20.23 -2.54 -20.05
C GLU A 262 18.87 -3.20 -20.26
N VAL A 263 18.40 -3.27 -21.49
CA VAL A 263 17.22 -4.04 -21.89
C VAL A 263 17.71 -5.20 -22.75
N VAL A 264 17.53 -6.42 -22.26
CA VAL A 264 17.96 -7.64 -22.94
C VAL A 264 16.74 -8.39 -23.46
N GLY A 265 16.61 -8.41 -24.78
CA GLY A 265 15.49 -9.00 -25.49
C GLY A 265 14.60 -7.96 -26.20
N PRO A 266 13.47 -8.40 -26.77
CA PRO A 266 12.57 -7.51 -27.51
C PRO A 266 11.91 -6.46 -26.62
N GLY A 267 11.63 -5.29 -27.19
CA GLY A 267 10.77 -4.27 -26.57
C GLY A 267 9.29 -4.63 -26.69
N PHE A 268 8.44 -3.93 -25.98
CA PHE A 268 7.00 -4.13 -26.12
C PHE A 268 6.42 -3.52 -27.41
N GLU A 269 7.22 -2.78 -28.14
CA GLU A 269 6.89 -2.22 -29.45
C GLU A 269 6.58 -3.33 -30.45
N ASP A 270 7.25 -4.47 -30.30
CA ASP A 270 7.10 -5.65 -31.15
C ASP A 270 5.84 -6.49 -30.82
N VAL A 271 5.14 -6.15 -29.72
CA VAL A 271 3.93 -6.83 -29.29
C VAL A 271 2.70 -6.09 -29.80
N GLU A 272 1.64 -6.83 -30.20
CA GLU A 272 0.35 -6.22 -30.57
C GLU A 272 -0.21 -5.34 -29.43
N VAL A 273 -0.91 -4.27 -29.80
CA VAL A 273 -1.55 -3.39 -28.80
C VAL A 273 -2.55 -4.18 -27.97
N GLY A 274 -2.38 -4.17 -26.64
CA GLY A 274 -3.16 -4.99 -25.72
C GLY A 274 -2.64 -6.42 -25.56
N GLY A 275 -1.45 -6.70 -26.09
CA GLY A 275 -0.78 -7.99 -25.99
C GLY A 275 -0.04 -8.20 -24.66
N TYR A 276 0.70 -9.31 -24.57
CA TYR A 276 1.31 -9.83 -23.37
C TYR A 276 2.75 -10.24 -23.64
N MET A 277 3.65 -10.03 -22.70
CA MET A 277 5.01 -10.58 -22.78
C MET A 277 5.60 -10.81 -21.38
N ASP A 278 6.58 -11.69 -21.27
CA ASP A 278 7.32 -11.94 -20.05
C ASP A 278 8.33 -10.81 -19.80
N MET A 279 8.53 -10.42 -18.54
CA MET A 279 9.52 -9.40 -18.18
C MET A 279 10.10 -9.64 -16.79
N GLY A 280 11.42 -9.64 -16.68
CA GLY A 280 12.16 -9.60 -15.42
C GLY A 280 12.78 -8.22 -15.18
N ILE A 281 12.69 -7.73 -13.95
CA ILE A 281 13.38 -6.54 -13.49
C ILE A 281 14.46 -6.97 -12.52
N VAL A 282 15.72 -6.86 -12.92
CA VAL A 282 16.88 -7.21 -12.09
C VAL A 282 17.60 -5.94 -11.69
N VAL A 283 17.71 -5.69 -10.40
CA VAL A 283 18.40 -4.54 -9.83
C VAL A 283 19.62 -5.02 -9.05
N GLU A 284 20.77 -4.52 -9.42
CA GLU A 284 22.03 -4.75 -8.69
C GLU A 284 22.41 -3.46 -7.97
N VAL A 285 22.55 -3.54 -6.67
CA VAL A 285 22.92 -2.42 -5.83
C VAL A 285 24.24 -2.68 -5.13
N ALA A 286 25.04 -1.64 -4.97
CA ALA A 286 26.26 -1.69 -4.18
C ALA A 286 26.34 -0.48 -3.26
N GLY A 287 26.91 -0.65 -2.08
CA GLY A 287 27.09 0.45 -1.14
C GLY A 287 27.93 0.03 0.05
N ARG A 288 28.79 0.95 0.52
CA ARG A 288 29.68 0.70 1.65
C ARG A 288 28.98 0.44 2.99
N LYS A 289 27.70 0.83 3.07
CA LYS A 289 26.85 0.62 4.26
C LYS A 289 25.74 -0.40 4.01
N MET A 290 25.74 -1.03 2.85
CA MET A 290 24.78 -2.09 2.53
C MET A 290 25.00 -3.31 3.41
N GLN A 291 23.92 -3.96 3.76
CA GLN A 291 23.89 -5.22 4.52
C GLN A 291 22.90 -6.17 3.82
N GLU A 292 23.17 -7.47 3.92
CA GLU A 292 22.35 -8.50 3.28
C GLU A 292 20.87 -8.42 3.66
N ASP A 293 20.58 -8.09 4.91
CA ASP A 293 19.19 -7.94 5.38
C ASP A 293 18.43 -6.76 4.73
N PHE A 294 19.15 -5.84 4.06
CA PHE A 294 18.51 -4.71 3.38
C PHE A 294 18.00 -5.05 1.98
N GLU A 295 18.52 -6.11 1.36
CA GLU A 295 18.09 -6.51 0.01
C GLU A 295 16.57 -6.64 -0.12
N PRO A 296 15.86 -7.42 0.73
CA PRO A 296 14.41 -7.58 0.59
C PRO A 296 13.65 -6.29 0.86
N VAL A 297 14.17 -5.38 1.67
CA VAL A 297 13.57 -4.07 1.94
C VAL A 297 13.65 -3.17 0.71
N LEU A 298 14.84 -3.11 0.09
CA LEU A 298 15.04 -2.34 -1.14
C LEU A 298 14.29 -2.95 -2.32
N GLU A 299 14.26 -4.28 -2.44
CA GLU A 299 13.51 -4.98 -3.51
C GLU A 299 12.04 -4.54 -3.55
N ARG A 300 11.41 -4.36 -2.39
CA ARG A 300 10.03 -3.90 -2.31
C ARG A 300 9.80 -2.46 -2.71
N GLN A 301 10.85 -1.64 -2.75
CA GLN A 301 10.75 -0.28 -3.24
C GLN A 301 10.56 -0.23 -4.77
N ILE A 302 10.96 -1.29 -5.49
CA ILE A 302 10.74 -1.40 -6.95
C ILE A 302 9.28 -1.14 -7.28
N HIS A 303 8.38 -1.81 -6.58
CA HIS A 303 6.93 -1.64 -6.72
C HIS A 303 6.48 -0.18 -6.56
N TYR A 304 6.91 0.47 -5.48
CA TYR A 304 6.51 1.85 -5.21
C TYR A 304 7.09 2.84 -6.20
N PHE A 305 8.34 2.64 -6.56
CA PHE A 305 9.02 3.54 -7.49
C PHE A 305 8.39 3.47 -8.88
N ILE A 306 8.06 2.29 -9.36
CA ILE A 306 7.41 2.12 -10.66
C ILE A 306 6.00 2.71 -10.67
N ASN A 307 5.24 2.53 -9.59
CA ASN A 307 3.89 3.08 -9.46
C ASN A 307 3.83 4.62 -9.42
N GLY A 308 4.95 5.29 -9.23
CA GLY A 308 5.04 6.74 -9.35
C GLY A 308 4.96 7.28 -10.77
N ALA A 309 4.97 6.44 -11.80
CA ALA A 309 4.89 6.87 -13.19
C ALA A 309 3.44 6.86 -13.70
N SER A 310 2.98 7.99 -14.25
CA SER A 310 1.64 8.11 -14.84
C SER A 310 1.44 7.14 -16.00
N GLY A 311 0.29 6.46 -15.99
CA GLY A 311 -0.05 5.47 -17.00
C GLY A 311 0.63 4.10 -16.84
N ILE A 312 1.28 3.88 -15.69
CA ILE A 312 1.88 2.59 -15.34
C ILE A 312 1.13 2.01 -14.15
N GLN A 313 0.57 0.83 -14.33
CA GLN A 313 0.01 0.03 -13.25
C GLN A 313 1.04 -1.01 -12.82
N HIS A 314 1.34 -1.08 -11.56
CA HIS A 314 2.15 -2.14 -10.98
C HIS A 314 1.45 -2.71 -9.73
N ILE A 315 1.15 -3.98 -9.75
CA ILE A 315 0.50 -4.70 -8.65
C ILE A 315 1.33 -5.96 -8.36
N GLY A 316 1.37 -6.34 -7.09
CA GLY A 316 2.21 -7.47 -6.65
C GLY A 316 3.68 -7.10 -6.57
N GLN A 317 4.52 -8.11 -6.42
CA GLN A 317 5.97 -7.98 -6.27
C GLN A 317 6.61 -9.35 -6.42
N ARG A 318 7.93 -9.42 -6.51
CA ARG A 318 8.66 -10.67 -6.76
C ARG A 318 8.11 -11.35 -8.03
N ASP A 319 7.94 -12.66 -8.01
CA ASP A 319 7.45 -13.44 -9.14
C ASP A 319 5.93 -13.46 -9.31
N ILE A 320 5.22 -12.65 -8.51
CA ILE A 320 3.79 -12.36 -8.68
C ILE A 320 3.54 -10.91 -9.16
N ALA A 321 4.57 -10.24 -9.67
CA ALA A 321 4.44 -8.91 -10.23
C ALA A 321 3.48 -8.91 -11.44
N TRP A 322 2.66 -7.86 -11.51
CA TRP A 322 1.71 -7.65 -12.59
C TRP A 322 1.74 -6.18 -13.00
N ILE A 323 2.26 -5.93 -14.20
CA ILE A 323 2.55 -4.58 -14.68
C ILE A 323 1.79 -4.33 -15.98
N ARG A 324 1.19 -3.16 -16.11
CA ARG A 324 0.61 -2.68 -17.37
C ARG A 324 1.16 -1.31 -17.73
N ILE A 325 1.47 -1.14 -19.01
CA ILE A 325 1.77 0.14 -19.61
C ILE A 325 0.52 0.59 -20.38
N SER A 326 0.05 1.81 -20.15
CA SER A 326 -1.07 2.38 -20.90
C SER A 326 -0.67 2.78 -22.31
N LYS A 327 -1.65 2.87 -23.21
CA LYS A 327 -1.45 3.41 -24.57
C LYS A 327 -0.91 4.84 -24.51
N THR A 328 -1.49 5.65 -23.63
CA THR A 328 -1.07 7.05 -23.44
C THR A 328 0.38 7.17 -22.99
N ALA A 329 0.86 6.31 -22.08
CA ALA A 329 2.26 6.32 -21.69
C ALA A 329 3.19 5.92 -22.83
N ALA A 330 2.83 4.90 -23.60
CA ALA A 330 3.59 4.47 -24.76
C ALA A 330 3.62 5.56 -25.86
N GLU A 331 2.50 6.22 -26.14
CA GLU A 331 2.39 7.33 -27.08
C GLU A 331 3.26 8.53 -26.67
N LYS A 332 3.44 8.76 -25.36
CA LYS A 332 4.39 9.76 -24.83
C LYS A 332 5.85 9.32 -24.91
N GLY A 333 6.14 8.13 -25.41
CA GLY A 333 7.49 7.59 -25.60
C GLY A 333 8.02 6.79 -24.42
N PHE A 334 7.18 6.30 -23.52
CA PHE A 334 7.62 5.41 -22.44
C PHE A 334 8.07 4.06 -23.02
N THR A 335 9.23 3.58 -22.63
CA THR A 335 9.85 2.31 -23.04
C THR A 335 10.29 1.50 -21.82
N LEU A 336 10.74 0.27 -22.02
CA LEU A 336 11.25 -0.59 -20.94
C LEU A 336 12.46 0.02 -20.21
N GLU A 337 13.30 0.76 -20.91
CA GLU A 337 14.46 1.46 -20.31
C GLU A 337 14.05 2.43 -19.20
N HIS A 338 12.85 3.01 -19.31
CA HIS A 338 12.37 3.98 -18.34
C HIS A 338 12.10 3.35 -16.96
N PHE A 339 11.83 2.05 -16.87
CA PHE A 339 11.81 1.37 -15.57
C PHE A 339 13.17 1.47 -14.87
N GLY A 340 14.26 1.25 -15.62
CA GLY A 340 15.61 1.41 -15.09
C GLY A 340 15.91 2.83 -14.63
N LYS A 341 15.49 3.83 -15.42
CA LYS A 341 15.68 5.26 -15.09
C LYS A 341 14.94 5.65 -13.80
N ILE A 342 13.71 5.14 -13.63
CA ILE A 342 12.93 5.33 -12.39
C ILE A 342 13.71 4.75 -11.20
N LEU A 343 14.11 3.49 -11.31
CA LEU A 343 14.76 2.78 -10.22
C LEU A 343 16.09 3.41 -9.83
N HIS A 344 16.94 3.73 -10.81
CA HIS A 344 18.20 4.42 -10.55
C HIS A 344 17.99 5.75 -9.82
N ALA A 345 17.13 6.62 -10.34
CA ALA A 345 16.87 7.93 -9.74
C ALA A 345 16.31 7.83 -8.33
N ARG A 346 15.38 6.89 -8.11
CA ARG A 346 14.71 6.76 -6.81
C ARG A 346 15.57 6.09 -5.76
N PHE A 347 16.33 5.05 -6.10
CA PHE A 347 17.24 4.42 -5.14
C PHE A 347 18.30 5.42 -4.64
N HIS A 348 18.88 6.21 -5.52
CA HIS A 348 19.80 7.27 -5.10
C HIS A 348 19.14 8.37 -4.26
N ALA A 349 17.92 8.76 -4.61
CA ALA A 349 17.22 9.81 -3.88
C ALA A 349 16.81 9.38 -2.46
N ASP A 350 16.26 8.18 -2.33
CA ASP A 350 15.62 7.73 -1.10
C ASP A 350 16.57 6.91 -0.22
N PHE A 351 17.52 6.21 -0.83
CA PHE A 351 18.44 5.29 -0.15
C PHE A 351 19.92 5.61 -0.36
N GLY A 352 20.26 6.78 -0.85
CA GLY A 352 21.66 7.21 -1.07
C GLY A 352 22.54 7.24 0.20
N ALA A 353 21.95 7.07 1.38
CA ALA A 353 22.71 6.88 2.61
C ALA A 353 23.35 5.48 2.72
N ILE A 354 22.80 4.48 2.03
CA ILE A 354 23.24 3.08 2.05
C ILE A 354 23.56 2.53 0.66
N VAL A 355 23.02 3.12 -0.40
CA VAL A 355 23.21 2.72 -1.80
C VAL A 355 24.13 3.72 -2.48
N ASP A 356 25.31 3.28 -2.87
CA ASP A 356 26.32 4.09 -3.60
C ASP A 356 26.16 3.93 -5.14
N LYS A 357 25.73 2.76 -5.61
CA LYS A 357 25.59 2.43 -7.04
C LYS A 357 24.36 1.59 -7.32
N VAL A 358 23.74 1.82 -8.46
CA VAL A 358 22.56 1.09 -8.96
C VAL A 358 22.72 0.77 -10.44
N GLN A 359 22.56 -0.50 -10.78
CA GLN A 359 22.51 -1.00 -12.15
C GLN A 359 21.19 -1.75 -12.33
N VAL A 360 20.56 -1.60 -13.49
CA VAL A 360 19.27 -2.22 -13.77
C VAL A 360 19.31 -2.96 -15.11
N THR A 361 18.87 -4.22 -15.08
CA THR A 361 18.68 -5.01 -16.28
C THR A 361 17.20 -5.40 -16.41
N ILE A 362 16.58 -5.02 -17.51
CA ILE A 362 15.24 -5.45 -17.89
C ILE A 362 15.39 -6.64 -18.83
N VAL A 363 14.81 -7.77 -18.49
CA VAL A 363 14.99 -9.03 -19.22
C VAL A 363 13.68 -9.48 -19.85
N THR A 364 13.64 -9.50 -21.15
CA THR A 364 12.50 -10.01 -21.96
C THR A 364 12.92 -11.15 -22.89
N GLU A 365 14.23 -11.44 -22.99
CA GLU A 365 14.74 -12.58 -23.73
C GLU A 365 14.38 -13.88 -22.95
N PRO A 366 13.69 -14.87 -23.58
CA PRO A 366 13.08 -15.99 -22.86
C PRO A 366 14.05 -16.88 -22.07
N GLU A 367 15.21 -17.20 -22.63
CA GLU A 367 16.17 -18.08 -21.95
C GLU A 367 16.80 -17.40 -20.73
N LEU A 368 17.20 -16.14 -20.91
CA LEU A 368 17.77 -15.35 -19.83
C LEU A 368 16.73 -15.02 -18.75
N TYR A 369 15.48 -14.77 -19.16
CA TYR A 369 14.35 -14.61 -18.25
C TYR A 369 14.20 -15.82 -17.32
N ALA A 370 14.19 -17.04 -17.89
CA ALA A 370 14.06 -18.27 -17.11
C ALA A 370 15.21 -18.44 -16.11
N GLN A 371 16.46 -18.17 -16.53
CA GLN A 371 17.62 -18.27 -15.65
C GLN A 371 17.56 -17.26 -14.49
N TRP A 372 17.14 -16.02 -14.74
CA TRP A 372 17.02 -15.02 -13.70
C TRP A 372 15.85 -15.30 -12.75
N LEU A 373 14.73 -15.80 -13.26
CA LEU A 373 13.59 -16.19 -12.43
C LEU A 373 13.97 -17.31 -11.45
N GLU A 374 14.73 -18.31 -11.89
CA GLU A 374 15.24 -19.37 -11.03
C GLU A 374 16.13 -18.81 -9.91
N LYS A 375 17.08 -17.93 -10.25
CA LYS A 375 17.94 -17.24 -9.27
C LYS A 375 17.13 -16.40 -8.29
N ALA A 376 16.13 -15.65 -8.78
CA ALA A 376 15.27 -14.83 -7.95
C ALA A 376 14.47 -15.68 -6.96
N ARG A 377 13.86 -16.78 -7.41
CA ARG A 377 13.12 -17.71 -6.55
C ARG A 377 14.01 -18.35 -5.49
N ALA A 378 15.20 -18.78 -5.86
CA ALA A 378 16.17 -19.29 -4.90
C ALA A 378 16.53 -18.26 -3.81
N ALA A 379 16.68 -16.99 -4.18
CA ALA A 379 16.92 -15.92 -3.22
C ALA A 379 15.71 -15.65 -2.31
N TYR A 380 14.49 -15.68 -2.85
CA TYR A 380 13.26 -15.52 -2.04
C TYR A 380 13.15 -16.64 -1.01
N ASP A 381 13.37 -17.88 -1.42
CA ASP A 381 13.32 -19.05 -0.54
C ASP A 381 14.41 -18.99 0.53
N PHE A 382 15.63 -18.62 0.15
CA PHE A 382 16.72 -18.43 1.10
C PHE A 382 16.37 -17.39 2.18
N ARG A 383 15.83 -16.25 1.77
CA ARG A 383 15.41 -15.19 2.71
C ARG A 383 14.34 -15.66 3.69
N ASN A 384 13.39 -16.49 3.23
CA ASN A 384 12.33 -17.04 4.08
C ASN A 384 12.88 -18.15 5.01
N LYS A 385 13.80 -18.98 4.52
CA LYS A 385 14.42 -20.06 5.32
C LYS A 385 15.26 -19.55 6.50
N ARG A 386 15.73 -18.30 6.46
CA ARG A 386 16.43 -17.68 7.61
C ARG A 386 15.58 -17.59 8.88
N LEU A 387 14.26 -17.70 8.76
CA LEU A 387 13.32 -17.69 9.88
C LEU A 387 12.94 -19.09 10.39
N ALA A 388 13.35 -20.17 9.71
CA ALA A 388 12.83 -21.51 9.97
C ALA A 388 13.03 -22.01 11.41
N GLU A 389 14.06 -21.52 12.11
CA GLU A 389 14.35 -21.90 13.49
C GLU A 389 13.85 -20.84 14.53
N MET A 390 13.34 -19.72 14.05
CA MET A 390 12.81 -18.67 14.93
C MET A 390 11.36 -18.98 15.31
N ILE A 391 11.07 -18.79 16.58
CA ILE A 391 9.72 -18.95 17.12
C ILE A 391 9.25 -17.66 17.77
N ASP A 392 7.94 -17.47 17.83
CA ASP A 392 7.33 -16.27 18.39
C ASP A 392 7.72 -16.04 19.86
N GLU A 393 7.98 -17.11 20.59
CA GLU A 393 8.43 -17.08 21.98
C GLU A 393 9.86 -16.55 22.14
N SER A 394 10.70 -16.66 21.10
CA SER A 394 12.12 -16.27 21.16
C SER A 394 12.34 -14.76 21.01
N VAL A 395 11.31 -13.99 20.73
CA VAL A 395 11.40 -12.54 20.52
C VAL A 395 10.43 -11.79 21.42
N ASP A 396 10.84 -10.61 21.90
CA ASP A 396 9.99 -9.73 22.71
C ASP A 396 9.20 -8.71 21.86
N THR A 397 9.57 -8.62 20.58
CA THR A 397 9.04 -7.60 19.67
C THR A 397 8.56 -8.25 18.37
N PHE A 398 7.32 -7.97 17.99
CA PHE A 398 6.78 -8.18 16.65
C PHE A 398 6.90 -6.87 15.85
N TYR A 399 6.49 -6.88 14.60
CA TYR A 399 6.49 -5.68 13.77
C TYR A 399 5.14 -5.45 13.12
N SER A 400 4.77 -4.17 12.99
CA SER A 400 3.63 -3.76 12.18
C SER A 400 3.99 -3.72 10.70
N CYS A 401 2.97 -3.76 9.85
CA CYS A 401 3.06 -3.28 8.49
C CYS A 401 1.84 -2.43 8.16
N THR A 402 2.04 -1.16 7.86
CA THR A 402 0.96 -0.20 7.58
C THR A 402 0.80 0.15 6.10
N LEU A 403 1.57 -0.51 5.22
CA LEU A 403 1.57 -0.22 3.77
C LEU A 403 0.19 -0.34 3.13
N CYS A 404 -0.62 -1.30 3.58
CA CYS A 404 -1.96 -1.53 3.03
C CYS A 404 -3.04 -0.61 3.61
N GLN A 405 -2.72 0.24 4.58
CA GLN A 405 -3.70 1.15 5.19
C GLN A 405 -4.19 2.24 4.23
N SER A 406 -3.49 2.48 3.13
CA SER A 406 -3.99 3.33 2.04
C SER A 406 -5.23 2.76 1.35
N PHE A 407 -5.36 1.42 1.30
CA PHE A 407 -6.50 0.73 0.69
C PHE A 407 -7.54 0.29 1.73
N ALA A 408 -7.06 -0.12 2.90
CA ALA A 408 -7.86 -0.60 4.02
C ALA A 408 -7.39 0.11 5.31
N PRO A 409 -7.85 1.34 5.58
CA PRO A 409 -7.33 2.19 6.66
C PRO A 409 -7.37 1.58 8.06
N ASN A 410 -8.30 0.66 8.31
CA ASN A 410 -8.42 -0.05 9.60
C ASN A 410 -7.65 -1.37 9.63
N HIS A 411 -6.90 -1.67 8.56
CA HIS A 411 -6.17 -2.93 8.48
C HIS A 411 -5.06 -3.00 9.53
N VAL A 412 -5.07 -4.11 10.28
CA VAL A 412 -4.04 -4.47 11.26
C VAL A 412 -3.21 -5.61 10.67
N CYS A 413 -1.94 -5.36 10.43
CA CYS A 413 -1.00 -6.40 10.03
C CYS A 413 0.13 -6.49 11.05
N VAL A 414 0.18 -7.60 11.77
CA VAL A 414 1.24 -7.92 12.72
C VAL A 414 2.08 -9.05 12.14
N VAL A 415 3.38 -8.82 12.04
CA VAL A 415 4.35 -9.77 11.50
C VAL A 415 5.22 -10.28 12.64
N SER A 416 5.24 -11.59 12.80
CA SER A 416 6.06 -12.29 13.79
C SER A 416 7.01 -13.27 13.10
N PRO A 417 7.98 -13.88 13.81
CA PRO A 417 8.81 -14.94 13.24
C PRO A 417 8.04 -16.06 12.56
N GLU A 418 6.93 -16.49 13.14
CA GLU A 418 6.11 -17.60 12.63
C GLU A 418 4.92 -17.16 11.79
N ARG A 419 4.68 -15.85 11.63
CA ARG A 419 3.61 -15.29 10.81
C ARG A 419 4.11 -14.12 9.97
N LEU A 420 4.31 -14.38 8.70
CA LEU A 420 4.67 -13.32 7.74
C LEU A 420 3.47 -12.43 7.39
N GLY A 421 3.73 -11.32 6.74
CA GLY A 421 2.69 -10.45 6.21
C GLY A 421 1.75 -11.19 5.25
N LEU A 422 0.50 -10.79 5.17
CA LEU A 422 -0.55 -11.44 4.36
C LEU A 422 -0.19 -11.48 2.87
N CYS A 423 0.55 -10.48 2.40
CA CYS A 423 1.01 -10.38 1.02
C CYS A 423 2.17 -11.35 0.70
N GLY A 424 2.67 -12.11 1.67
CA GLY A 424 3.84 -12.98 1.52
C GLY A 424 5.17 -12.25 1.38
N ALA A 425 5.14 -10.92 1.37
CA ALA A 425 6.27 -10.10 0.97
C ALA A 425 7.16 -9.66 2.13
N TYR A 426 6.61 -9.51 3.32
CA TYR A 426 7.36 -9.11 4.52
C TYR A 426 7.35 -10.23 5.55
N ASN A 427 8.53 -10.71 5.90
CA ASN A 427 8.76 -11.53 7.07
C ASN A 427 9.26 -10.66 8.25
N TRP A 428 9.48 -11.26 9.40
CA TRP A 428 9.91 -10.56 10.61
C TRP A 428 11.27 -9.87 10.45
N LEU A 429 12.25 -10.53 9.80
CA LEU A 429 13.57 -9.95 9.52
C LEU A 429 13.47 -8.76 8.57
N ASP A 430 12.63 -8.87 7.56
CA ASP A 430 12.38 -7.78 6.60
C ASP A 430 11.79 -6.55 7.30
N CYS A 431 10.84 -6.75 8.21
CA CYS A 431 10.25 -5.66 9.00
C CYS A 431 11.27 -5.03 9.93
N LYS A 432 12.12 -5.84 10.57
CA LYS A 432 13.21 -5.36 11.43
C LYS A 432 14.21 -4.52 10.64
N ALA A 433 14.65 -4.99 9.49
CA ALA A 433 15.55 -4.25 8.61
C ALA A 433 14.90 -2.98 8.05
N SER A 434 13.62 -3.03 7.67
CA SER A 434 12.86 -1.85 7.25
C SER A 434 12.81 -0.77 8.33
N TYR A 435 12.59 -1.16 9.59
CA TYR A 435 12.64 -0.22 10.71
C TYR A 435 14.03 0.36 10.94
N GLN A 436 15.08 -0.44 10.80
CA GLN A 436 16.46 0.05 10.93
C GLN A 436 16.83 1.08 9.85
N ILE A 437 16.38 0.86 8.62
CA ILE A 437 16.61 1.79 7.50
C ILE A 437 15.76 3.06 7.67
N ASN A 438 14.50 2.91 8.06
CA ASN A 438 13.56 4.01 8.22
C ASN A 438 12.73 3.85 9.49
N PRO A 439 13.22 4.37 10.64
CA PRO A 439 12.53 4.25 11.92
C PRO A 439 11.14 4.91 11.97
N THR A 440 10.83 5.76 11.01
CA THR A 440 9.52 6.41 10.87
C THR A 440 8.67 5.79 9.75
N GLY A 441 9.14 4.69 9.17
CA GLY A 441 8.50 4.00 8.06
C GLY A 441 7.30 3.14 8.47
N PRO A 442 6.80 2.34 7.52
CA PRO A 442 5.57 1.56 7.70
C PRO A 442 5.70 0.38 8.67
N ASN A 443 6.92 -0.07 8.93
CA ASN A 443 7.19 -1.17 9.85
C ASN A 443 7.66 -0.64 11.20
N GLN A 444 6.81 -0.73 12.20
CA GLN A 444 7.12 -0.24 13.55
C GLN A 444 7.19 -1.42 14.52
N PRO A 445 8.08 -1.37 15.53
CA PRO A 445 8.15 -2.41 16.54
C PRO A 445 6.87 -2.42 17.39
N ILE A 446 6.40 -3.63 17.67
CA ILE A 446 5.29 -3.92 18.58
C ILE A 446 5.86 -4.75 19.73
N VAL A 447 6.07 -4.14 20.87
CA VAL A 447 6.45 -4.89 22.08
C VAL A 447 5.29 -5.80 22.44
N LYS A 448 5.51 -7.11 22.52
CA LYS A 448 4.43 -8.09 22.79
C LYS A 448 3.68 -7.80 24.08
N GLY A 449 4.40 -7.38 25.11
CA GLY A 449 3.84 -7.23 26.45
C GLY A 449 3.53 -8.57 27.11
N THR A 450 2.52 -8.60 27.98
CA THR A 450 2.11 -9.82 28.69
C THR A 450 1.33 -10.74 27.75
N CYS A 451 1.70 -12.03 27.75
CA CYS A 451 0.90 -13.06 27.10
C CYS A 451 -0.36 -13.34 27.92
N LEU A 452 -1.52 -13.07 27.35
CA LEU A 452 -2.83 -13.29 27.99
C LEU A 452 -3.35 -14.70 27.75
N ASP A 453 -3.11 -15.24 26.56
CA ASP A 453 -3.46 -16.59 26.15
C ASP A 453 -2.42 -17.12 25.16
N PRO A 454 -1.56 -18.05 25.57
CA PRO A 454 -0.50 -18.57 24.67
C PRO A 454 -1.06 -19.50 23.58
N VAL A 455 -2.23 -20.08 23.75
CA VAL A 455 -2.85 -20.97 22.76
C VAL A 455 -3.39 -20.14 21.59
N LYS A 456 -4.12 -19.07 21.89
CA LYS A 456 -4.72 -18.19 20.89
C LYS A 456 -3.76 -17.11 20.39
N GLY A 457 -2.67 -16.87 21.13
CA GLY A 457 -1.71 -15.84 20.80
C GLY A 457 -2.21 -14.43 21.10
N TYR A 458 -2.85 -14.23 22.26
CA TYR A 458 -3.20 -12.90 22.74
C TYR A 458 -2.07 -12.28 23.54
N PHE A 459 -1.67 -11.08 23.13
CA PHE A 459 -0.63 -10.29 23.77
C PHE A 459 -1.13 -8.87 24.04
N THR A 460 -0.85 -8.32 25.23
CA THR A 460 -1.32 -6.97 25.59
C THR A 460 -0.86 -5.91 24.61
N GLY A 461 0.41 -5.92 24.20
CA GLY A 461 0.96 -4.93 23.27
C GLY A 461 0.44 -5.09 21.84
N VAL A 462 0.17 -6.34 21.40
CA VAL A 462 -0.48 -6.59 20.10
C VAL A 462 -1.91 -6.04 20.08
N ASN A 463 -2.67 -6.26 21.15
CA ASN A 463 -4.03 -5.76 21.26
C ASN A 463 -4.06 -4.22 21.32
N GLU A 464 -3.15 -3.60 22.06
CA GLU A 464 -3.00 -2.14 22.10
C GLU A 464 -2.67 -1.58 20.72
N TYR A 465 -1.71 -2.19 20.03
CA TYR A 465 -1.40 -1.83 18.64
C TYR A 465 -2.61 -2.01 17.73
N ALA A 466 -3.30 -3.14 17.81
CA ALA A 466 -4.47 -3.43 16.99
C ALA A 466 -5.57 -2.38 17.18
N LYS A 467 -5.86 -2.02 18.41
CA LYS A 467 -6.83 -0.96 18.75
C LYS A 467 -6.42 0.39 18.19
N GLN A 468 -5.14 0.75 18.29
CA GLN A 468 -4.63 1.99 17.76
C GLN A 468 -4.63 2.00 16.23
N ALA A 469 -4.09 0.97 15.59
CA ALA A 469 -3.94 0.90 14.13
C ALA A 469 -5.27 0.79 13.39
N SER A 470 -6.28 0.16 14.02
CA SER A 470 -7.63 0.03 13.47
C SER A 470 -8.58 1.16 13.87
N HIS A 471 -8.09 2.17 14.59
CA HIS A 471 -8.90 3.27 15.10
C HIS A 471 -10.06 2.80 16.02
N GLY A 472 -9.80 1.77 16.80
CA GLY A 472 -10.76 1.21 17.74
C GLY A 472 -11.78 0.25 17.11
N THR A 473 -11.67 -0.08 15.84
CA THR A 473 -12.56 -1.06 15.18
C THR A 473 -12.15 -2.51 15.47
N VAL A 474 -10.89 -2.73 15.86
CA VAL A 474 -10.34 -4.01 16.29
C VAL A 474 -9.78 -3.84 17.70
N GLU A 475 -10.35 -4.52 18.67
CA GLU A 475 -9.88 -4.43 20.05
C GLU A 475 -8.82 -5.48 20.39
N GLN A 476 -8.90 -6.65 19.76
CA GLN A 476 -8.03 -7.79 20.02
C GLN A 476 -7.72 -8.53 18.72
N VAL A 477 -6.54 -9.14 18.67
CA VAL A 477 -6.13 -10.04 17.60
C VAL A 477 -5.60 -11.34 18.22
N ALA A 478 -6.23 -12.45 17.88
CA ALA A 478 -5.69 -13.77 18.13
C ALA A 478 -4.70 -14.11 17.01
N MET A 479 -3.42 -14.17 17.34
CA MET A 479 -2.38 -14.42 16.35
C MET A 479 -2.49 -15.80 15.70
N TYR A 480 -3.10 -16.78 16.37
CA TYR A 480 -3.09 -18.19 16.00
C TYR A 480 -4.48 -18.79 15.79
N SER A 481 -5.52 -17.96 15.62
CA SER A 481 -6.90 -18.41 15.37
C SER A 481 -7.47 -17.75 14.11
N ILE A 482 -8.29 -18.52 13.37
CA ILE A 482 -9.17 -18.00 12.32
C ILE A 482 -10.59 -17.74 12.85
N MET A 483 -10.98 -18.43 13.93
CA MET A 483 -12.34 -18.36 14.45
C MET A 483 -12.54 -17.21 15.42
N GLU A 484 -11.56 -16.92 16.25
CA GLU A 484 -11.68 -15.91 17.30
C GLU A 484 -10.76 -14.73 17.03
N ASN A 485 -11.33 -13.54 16.87
CA ASN A 485 -10.61 -12.28 16.60
C ASN A 485 -9.47 -12.42 15.59
N PRO A 486 -9.73 -12.97 14.39
CA PRO A 486 -8.68 -13.16 13.41
C PRO A 486 -8.05 -11.83 12.99
N MET A 487 -6.83 -11.87 12.46
CA MET A 487 -6.21 -10.70 11.86
C MET A 487 -7.07 -10.19 10.70
N THR A 488 -7.19 -8.88 10.56
CA THR A 488 -7.90 -8.25 9.44
C THR A 488 -7.17 -8.52 8.13
N ALA A 489 -7.84 -8.33 7.01
CA ALA A 489 -7.24 -8.41 5.68
C ALA A 489 -7.45 -7.13 4.88
N CYS A 490 -6.49 -6.79 4.02
CA CYS A 490 -6.55 -5.59 3.16
C CYS A 490 -7.11 -5.88 1.76
N GLY A 491 -6.86 -7.07 1.23
CA GLY A 491 -7.08 -7.47 -0.16
C GLY A 491 -5.79 -7.85 -0.90
N CYS A 492 -4.62 -7.54 -0.34
CA CYS A 492 -3.31 -7.90 -0.88
C CYS A 492 -2.75 -9.13 -0.16
N PHE A 493 -3.37 -10.27 -0.32
CA PHE A 493 -2.92 -11.54 0.26
C PHE A 493 -2.64 -12.57 -0.84
N GLU A 494 -1.74 -13.52 -0.55
CA GLU A 494 -1.40 -14.60 -1.49
C GLU A 494 -2.49 -15.66 -1.52
N CYS A 495 -3.08 -15.96 -0.36
CA CYS A 495 -4.10 -16.99 -0.21
C CYS A 495 -5.24 -16.50 0.65
N ILE A 496 -6.41 -17.08 0.44
CA ILE A 496 -7.57 -16.92 1.33
C ILE A 496 -7.85 -18.25 1.99
N MET A 497 -8.03 -18.21 3.29
CA MET A 497 -8.48 -19.32 4.10
C MET A 497 -9.94 -19.07 4.53
N MET A 498 -10.80 -20.09 4.36
CA MET A 498 -12.20 -19.99 4.73
C MET A 498 -12.69 -21.29 5.36
N LEU A 499 -13.50 -21.15 6.41
CA LEU A 499 -14.18 -22.28 7.05
C LEU A 499 -15.17 -22.95 6.11
N ILE A 500 -15.16 -24.29 6.11
CA ILE A 500 -16.22 -25.14 5.54
C ILE A 500 -16.87 -25.87 6.72
N PRO A 501 -18.00 -25.37 7.25
CA PRO A 501 -18.62 -25.91 8.45
C PRO A 501 -18.95 -27.39 8.34
N GLU A 502 -19.46 -27.83 7.19
CA GLU A 502 -19.88 -29.21 6.91
C GLU A 502 -18.71 -30.20 7.00
N ALA A 503 -17.50 -29.74 6.67
CA ALA A 503 -16.28 -30.54 6.72
C ALA A 503 -15.51 -30.37 8.03
N ASN A 504 -16.00 -29.54 8.97
CA ASN A 504 -15.31 -29.19 10.22
C ASN A 504 -13.85 -28.75 9.98
N GLY A 505 -13.62 -28.03 8.90
CA GLY A 505 -12.29 -27.69 8.43
C GLY A 505 -12.25 -26.39 7.63
N VAL A 506 -11.08 -26.10 7.07
CA VAL A 506 -10.85 -24.90 6.28
C VAL A 506 -10.38 -25.25 4.87
N MET A 507 -10.80 -24.46 3.89
CA MET A 507 -10.19 -24.45 2.57
C MET A 507 -9.14 -23.36 2.47
N VAL A 508 -8.15 -23.55 1.60
CA VAL A 508 -7.13 -22.54 1.28
C VAL A 508 -7.01 -22.42 -0.24
N VAL A 509 -7.39 -21.27 -0.75
CA VAL A 509 -7.34 -20.95 -2.19
C VAL A 509 -6.22 -19.97 -2.50
N SER A 510 -5.43 -20.26 -3.52
CA SER A 510 -4.38 -19.39 -4.02
C SER A 510 -4.94 -18.26 -4.89
N ARG A 511 -4.30 -17.09 -4.85
CA ARG A 511 -4.55 -16.01 -5.80
C ARG A 511 -4.36 -16.44 -7.26
N GLU A 512 -3.42 -17.36 -7.51
CA GLU A 512 -3.11 -17.86 -8.84
C GLU A 512 -4.15 -18.86 -9.39
N ASP A 513 -5.05 -19.35 -8.52
CA ASP A 513 -6.07 -20.31 -8.90
C ASP A 513 -7.37 -19.61 -9.28
N PRO A 514 -7.80 -19.68 -10.55
CA PRO A 514 -9.06 -19.11 -10.99
C PRO A 514 -10.26 -20.02 -10.76
N SER A 515 -10.05 -21.23 -10.24
CA SER A 515 -11.08 -22.28 -10.14
C SER A 515 -12.15 -21.95 -9.12
N MET A 516 -13.27 -22.66 -9.24
CA MET A 516 -14.34 -22.63 -8.24
C MET A 516 -13.89 -23.44 -7.00
N THR A 517 -14.12 -22.88 -5.84
CA THR A 517 -13.89 -23.58 -4.57
C THR A 517 -15.15 -24.35 -4.14
N PRO A 518 -15.05 -25.26 -3.17
CA PRO A 518 -16.21 -26.00 -2.65
C PRO A 518 -17.36 -25.13 -2.12
N THR A 519 -17.09 -23.87 -1.81
CA THR A 519 -18.13 -22.92 -1.37
C THR A 519 -18.88 -22.24 -2.54
N GLY A 520 -18.61 -22.64 -3.78
CA GLY A 520 -19.22 -22.04 -4.98
C GLY A 520 -18.68 -20.64 -5.32
N MET A 521 -17.53 -20.25 -4.76
CA MET A 521 -16.91 -18.94 -4.94
C MET A 521 -15.48 -19.09 -5.51
N THR A 522 -15.09 -18.12 -6.33
CA THR A 522 -13.70 -18.00 -6.79
C THR A 522 -12.88 -17.21 -5.79
N PHE A 523 -11.54 -17.24 -5.90
CA PHE A 523 -10.66 -16.37 -5.13
C PHE A 523 -11.10 -14.90 -5.16
N SER A 524 -11.45 -14.38 -6.32
CA SER A 524 -11.85 -12.96 -6.46
C SER A 524 -13.12 -12.61 -5.69
N THR A 525 -14.07 -13.53 -5.59
CA THR A 525 -15.30 -13.35 -4.81
C THR A 525 -14.99 -13.38 -3.32
N LEU A 526 -14.21 -14.35 -2.87
CA LEU A 526 -13.76 -14.49 -1.48
C LEU A 526 -12.95 -13.29 -1.01
N ALA A 527 -12.11 -12.74 -1.88
CA ALA A 527 -11.32 -11.54 -1.58
C ALA A 527 -12.20 -10.33 -1.22
N GLY A 528 -13.37 -10.22 -1.84
CA GLY A 528 -14.34 -9.18 -1.49
C GLY A 528 -14.99 -9.37 -0.11
N MET A 529 -15.02 -10.59 0.42
CA MET A 529 -15.61 -10.88 1.73
C MET A 529 -14.66 -10.61 2.90
N CYS A 530 -13.37 -10.85 2.73
CA CYS A 530 -12.39 -10.76 3.82
C CYS A 530 -11.49 -9.52 3.76
N GLY A 531 -11.63 -8.69 2.74
CA GLY A 531 -10.84 -7.47 2.57
C GLY A 531 -11.39 -6.27 3.36
N GLY A 532 -10.76 -5.11 3.16
CA GLY A 532 -11.26 -3.84 3.69
C GLY A 532 -10.94 -3.54 5.16
N GLY A 533 -10.05 -4.29 5.79
CA GLY A 533 -9.61 -4.03 7.18
C GLY A 533 -10.63 -4.47 8.24
N VAL A 534 -11.47 -5.44 7.96
CA VAL A 534 -12.48 -5.97 8.87
C VAL A 534 -12.02 -7.33 9.43
N GLN A 535 -12.33 -7.61 10.70
CA GLN A 535 -12.21 -8.97 11.24
C GLN A 535 -13.42 -9.79 10.79
N THR A 536 -13.15 -10.94 10.18
CA THR A 536 -14.19 -11.85 9.68
C THR A 536 -13.91 -13.25 10.24
N PRO A 537 -14.52 -13.64 11.38
CA PRO A 537 -14.39 -15.00 11.91
C PRO A 537 -14.69 -16.05 10.83
N GLY A 538 -13.82 -17.04 10.73
CA GLY A 538 -13.94 -18.09 9.73
C GLY A 538 -13.39 -17.73 8.34
N VAL A 539 -12.93 -16.48 8.10
CA VAL A 539 -12.33 -16.08 6.82
C VAL A 539 -11.11 -15.20 7.05
N MET A 540 -9.99 -15.54 6.47
CA MET A 540 -8.74 -14.79 6.64
C MET A 540 -7.86 -14.83 5.40
N GLY A 541 -7.30 -13.68 5.01
CA GLY A 541 -6.18 -13.62 4.06
C GLY A 541 -4.87 -14.03 4.72
N ILE A 542 -4.03 -14.77 4.02
CA ILE A 542 -2.73 -15.22 4.52
C ILE A 542 -1.64 -15.17 3.43
N GLY A 543 -0.38 -15.08 3.86
CA GLY A 543 0.76 -15.45 3.03
C GLY A 543 0.91 -16.97 2.98
N LYS A 544 1.29 -17.51 1.84
CA LYS A 544 1.33 -18.99 1.61
C LYS A 544 2.21 -19.75 2.61
N TYR A 545 3.34 -19.17 3.01
CA TYR A 545 4.25 -19.82 3.96
C TYR A 545 3.71 -19.88 5.40
N TYR A 546 2.64 -19.17 5.72
CA TYR A 546 1.97 -19.37 7.01
C TYR A 546 1.39 -20.77 7.16
N LEU A 547 1.03 -21.44 6.04
CA LEU A 547 0.61 -22.85 6.01
C LEU A 547 1.64 -23.80 6.64
N THR A 548 2.92 -23.46 6.54
CA THR A 548 4.02 -24.31 7.01
C THR A 548 4.42 -24.04 8.46
N SER A 549 3.91 -22.96 9.06
CA SER A 549 4.18 -22.56 10.44
C SER A 549 3.57 -23.54 11.45
N LYS A 550 4.26 -23.74 12.59
CA LYS A 550 3.71 -24.44 13.75
C LYS A 550 2.52 -23.69 14.39
N LYS A 551 2.45 -22.40 14.16
CA LYS A 551 1.39 -21.51 14.65
C LYS A 551 0.21 -21.36 13.69
N PHE A 552 0.26 -22.04 12.52
CA PHE A 552 -0.84 -22.01 11.56
C PHE A 552 -2.16 -22.46 12.21
N ILE A 553 -3.06 -21.53 12.43
CA ILE A 553 -4.35 -21.70 13.15
C ILE A 553 -4.30 -22.75 14.28
N SER A 554 -3.19 -22.75 15.03
CA SER A 554 -2.92 -23.79 16.03
C SER A 554 -3.96 -23.83 17.15
N ALA A 555 -4.60 -22.70 17.45
CA ALA A 555 -5.72 -22.64 18.40
C ALA A 555 -6.97 -23.39 17.92
N ASP A 556 -7.15 -23.49 16.61
CA ASP A 556 -8.33 -24.13 16.00
C ASP A 556 -8.06 -25.56 15.53
N GLY A 557 -6.84 -26.07 15.71
CA GLY A 557 -6.46 -27.45 15.40
C GLY A 557 -5.39 -27.60 14.31
N GLY A 558 -4.81 -26.51 13.83
CA GLY A 558 -3.63 -26.53 12.97
C GLY A 558 -3.88 -27.04 11.55
N PHE A 559 -2.83 -27.54 10.92
CA PHE A 559 -2.86 -27.99 9.52
C PHE A 559 -3.82 -29.17 9.30
N LYS A 560 -4.13 -29.94 10.31
CA LYS A 560 -5.16 -31.02 10.27
C LYS A 560 -6.58 -30.53 9.96
N ARG A 561 -6.80 -29.21 10.00
CA ARG A 561 -8.07 -28.59 9.61
C ARG A 561 -8.17 -28.28 8.13
N VAL A 562 -7.07 -28.37 7.37
CA VAL A 562 -7.10 -28.07 5.94
C VAL A 562 -7.73 -29.25 5.19
N VAL A 563 -8.96 -29.08 4.75
CA VAL A 563 -9.75 -30.11 4.05
C VAL A 563 -9.69 -29.94 2.51
N TRP A 564 -9.37 -28.74 2.05
CA TRP A 564 -9.23 -28.43 0.64
C TRP A 564 -8.14 -27.39 0.43
N MET A 565 -7.35 -27.57 -0.62
CA MET A 565 -6.26 -26.65 -0.97
C MET A 565 -6.06 -26.66 -2.48
N SER A 566 -5.92 -25.43 -3.09
CA SER A 566 -5.59 -25.32 -4.51
C SER A 566 -4.41 -26.21 -4.89
N SER A 567 -4.51 -26.92 -6.02
CA SER A 567 -3.42 -27.76 -6.53
C SER A 567 -2.13 -26.98 -6.70
N PHE A 568 -2.22 -25.73 -7.13
CA PHE A 568 -1.08 -24.81 -7.21
C PHE A 568 -0.31 -24.69 -5.88
N LEU A 569 -1.01 -24.58 -4.75
CA LEU A 569 -0.35 -24.52 -3.43
C LEU A 569 0.29 -25.84 -3.04
N LYS A 570 -0.39 -26.96 -3.27
CA LYS A 570 0.15 -28.29 -3.02
C LYS A 570 1.46 -28.53 -3.78
N GLU A 571 1.50 -28.11 -5.05
CA GLU A 571 2.66 -28.29 -5.92
C GLU A 571 3.79 -27.30 -5.58
N SER A 572 3.46 -26.03 -5.34
CA SER A 572 4.46 -24.99 -5.06
C SER A 572 5.12 -25.10 -3.68
N LEU A 573 4.48 -25.77 -2.73
CA LEU A 573 4.96 -25.98 -1.36
C LEU A 573 5.14 -27.47 -1.02
N ALA A 574 5.32 -28.34 -2.03
CA ALA A 574 5.29 -29.79 -1.85
C ALA A 574 6.26 -30.30 -0.76
N GLU A 575 7.50 -29.83 -0.78
CA GLU A 575 8.53 -30.26 0.19
C GLU A 575 8.23 -29.73 1.60
N GLU A 576 7.81 -28.47 1.70
CA GLU A 576 7.47 -27.85 2.99
C GLU A 576 6.21 -28.48 3.59
N LEU A 577 5.19 -28.75 2.78
CA LEU A 577 3.95 -29.39 3.23
C LEU A 577 4.19 -30.85 3.65
N LYS A 578 5.09 -31.56 3.00
CA LYS A 578 5.50 -32.90 3.43
C LYS A 578 6.10 -32.86 4.84
N ALA A 579 7.00 -31.93 5.10
CA ALA A 579 7.55 -31.72 6.44
C ALA A 579 6.47 -31.35 7.48
N VAL A 580 5.44 -30.60 7.08
CA VAL A 580 4.28 -30.31 7.94
C VAL A 580 3.51 -31.59 8.24
N CYS A 581 3.20 -32.43 7.25
CA CYS A 581 2.48 -33.68 7.43
C CYS A 581 3.23 -34.66 8.37
N GLU A 582 4.56 -34.76 8.22
CA GLU A 582 5.41 -35.52 9.12
C GLU A 582 5.35 -34.99 10.56
N ARG A 583 5.43 -33.66 10.74
CA ARG A 583 5.31 -32.99 12.04
C ARG A 583 3.94 -33.23 12.69
N GLU A 584 2.87 -33.25 11.91
CA GLU A 584 1.50 -33.49 12.38
C GLU A 584 1.26 -34.97 12.73
N GLY A 585 2.22 -35.87 12.41
CA GLY A 585 2.11 -37.30 12.67
C GLY A 585 1.20 -38.05 11.69
N ASP A 586 0.90 -37.45 10.54
CA ASP A 586 0.15 -38.07 9.44
C ASP A 586 0.87 -37.78 8.10
N PRO A 587 1.88 -38.57 7.73
CA PRO A 587 2.65 -38.35 6.51
C PRO A 587 1.80 -38.31 5.23
N ASP A 588 0.65 -38.99 5.24
CA ASP A 588 -0.27 -39.09 4.10
C ASP A 588 -1.35 -38.00 4.14
N LEU A 589 -1.28 -37.03 5.06
CA LEU A 589 -2.31 -36.00 5.23
C LEU A 589 -2.53 -35.19 3.95
N LEU A 590 -1.47 -34.90 3.19
CA LEU A 590 -1.58 -34.14 1.94
C LEU A 590 -2.45 -34.83 0.88
N ASP A 591 -2.43 -36.19 0.86
CA ASP A 591 -3.26 -37.00 -0.04
C ASP A 591 -4.74 -37.08 0.40
N LYS A 592 -5.02 -36.67 1.65
CA LYS A 592 -6.36 -36.57 2.22
C LYS A 592 -7.01 -35.19 2.00
N ILE A 593 -6.23 -34.21 1.59
CA ILE A 593 -6.72 -32.86 1.30
C ILE A 593 -7.17 -32.82 -0.17
N ALA A 594 -8.42 -32.45 -0.43
CA ALA A 594 -8.94 -32.27 -1.79
C ALA A 594 -8.34 -31.04 -2.49
N ASP A 595 -8.50 -30.96 -3.80
CA ASP A 595 -8.24 -29.75 -4.60
C ASP A 595 -9.31 -29.61 -5.70
N GLU A 596 -9.20 -28.62 -6.56
CA GLU A 596 -10.19 -28.31 -7.62
C GLU A 596 -10.33 -29.43 -8.65
N ARG A 597 -9.39 -30.36 -8.74
CA ARG A 597 -9.45 -31.53 -9.63
C ARG A 597 -10.34 -32.64 -9.07
N VAL A 598 -10.60 -32.59 -7.77
CA VAL A 598 -11.34 -33.61 -7.02
C VAL A 598 -12.69 -33.10 -6.56
N ALA A 599 -12.75 -31.89 -6.02
CA ALA A 599 -13.97 -31.34 -5.46
C ALA A 599 -14.07 -29.82 -5.69
N THR A 600 -15.16 -29.39 -6.29
CA THR A 600 -15.55 -27.99 -6.50
C THR A 600 -16.85 -27.62 -5.79
N THR A 601 -17.46 -28.61 -5.11
CA THR A 601 -18.65 -28.43 -4.25
C THR A 601 -18.46 -29.18 -2.92
N VAL A 602 -19.28 -28.82 -1.94
CA VAL A 602 -19.26 -29.50 -0.63
C VAL A 602 -19.74 -30.95 -0.76
N GLU A 603 -20.69 -31.21 -1.66
CA GLU A 603 -21.22 -32.52 -1.95
C GLU A 603 -20.18 -33.49 -2.54
N GLU A 604 -19.21 -32.96 -3.30
CA GLU A 604 -18.06 -33.74 -3.80
C GLU A 604 -16.98 -33.88 -2.73
N LEU A 605 -16.78 -32.84 -1.92
CA LEU A 605 -15.74 -32.80 -0.90
C LEU A 605 -15.97 -33.81 0.21
N LEU A 606 -17.18 -33.88 0.80
CA LEU A 606 -17.45 -34.71 1.96
C LEU A 606 -17.19 -36.21 1.72
N PRO A 607 -17.70 -36.82 0.63
CA PRO A 607 -17.40 -38.23 0.33
C PRO A 607 -15.92 -38.53 0.16
N PHE A 608 -15.16 -37.61 -0.47
CA PHE A 608 -13.71 -37.72 -0.59
C PHE A 608 -13.01 -37.74 0.77
N LEU A 609 -13.37 -36.81 1.66
CA LEU A 609 -12.79 -36.72 3.00
C LEU A 609 -13.10 -37.97 3.85
N GLU A 610 -14.32 -38.52 3.72
CA GLU A 610 -14.75 -39.74 4.39
C GLU A 610 -13.97 -40.96 3.85
N GLU A 611 -13.85 -41.10 2.53
CA GLU A 611 -13.08 -42.18 1.90
C GLU A 611 -11.60 -42.14 2.32
N LYS A 612 -11.01 -40.96 2.37
CA LYS A 612 -9.60 -40.78 2.76
C LYS A 612 -9.37 -40.81 4.27
N GLY A 613 -10.44 -40.78 5.09
CA GLY A 613 -10.33 -40.73 6.55
C GLY A 613 -9.65 -39.44 7.03
N HIS A 614 -10.10 -38.29 6.51
CA HIS A 614 -9.51 -37.01 6.88
C HIS A 614 -9.73 -36.67 8.36
N PRO A 615 -8.69 -36.28 9.13
CA PRO A 615 -8.77 -36.09 10.58
C PRO A 615 -9.78 -35.03 11.02
N ALA A 616 -10.01 -33.97 10.23
CA ALA A 616 -10.95 -32.90 10.57
C ALA A 616 -12.35 -33.41 10.90
N LEU A 617 -12.81 -34.49 10.25
CA LEU A 617 -14.16 -35.03 10.46
C LEU A 617 -14.38 -35.60 11.87
N THR A 618 -13.30 -36.00 12.56
CA THR A 618 -13.35 -36.59 13.90
C THR A 618 -12.83 -35.66 15.00
N MET A 619 -12.29 -34.51 14.64
CA MET A 619 -11.84 -33.50 15.60
C MET A 619 -13.02 -32.78 16.25
N PRO A 620 -12.86 -32.18 17.45
CA PRO A 620 -13.88 -31.32 18.05
C PRO A 620 -14.39 -30.24 17.08
N PRO A 621 -15.65 -29.83 17.13
CA PRO A 621 -16.17 -28.78 16.28
C PRO A 621 -15.35 -27.49 16.40
N MET A 622 -15.16 -26.77 15.29
CA MET A 622 -14.47 -25.47 15.26
C MET A 622 -15.38 -24.32 15.71
N PHE A 623 -16.70 -24.51 15.79
CA PHE A 623 -17.69 -23.44 16.06
C PHE A 623 -18.82 -23.98 16.93
#